data_9f0c440079174b6d0d319367035e7961
#
_entry.id   9f0c440079174b6d0d319367035e7961
#
_cell.length_a   1.000
_cell.length_b   1.000
_cell.length_c   1.000
_cell.angle_alpha   90.00
_cell.angle_beta   90.00
_cell.angle_gamma   90.00
#
_symmetry.space_group_name_H-M   'P 1'
#
loop_
_entity.id
_entity.type
_entity.pdbx_description
1 polymer ?
#
loop_
_entity_poly.entity_id
_entity_poly.type
_entity_poly.pdbx_seq_one_letter_code
_entity_poly.pdbx_strand_id
1 'polypeptide(L)'
;MIRFFTFWLLAEALFAQPPVKVLIVTGGHEHPLSFYSLFDDPSMIATVNPHPIAFNTDFRERADVLVRYDLIPNMPEEEKRNNLRAFVESGKGVVVLHHAIIDHQAWPWWYEDVVGGRYLLDPADGMPASKARHEERMRVTVAKKHPVTEGLSDFTIEDETYKGMWISPKVQVLLTTDNPNNDGPLAWLGTHPKARVVYIQLGHGSLAHRNPNYQRLVRNAVLWAAGR
;
A
#
# COMPACT_ATOMS: atom_id res chain seq x y z
N MET A 1 1.82 -64.21 -20.44
CA MET A 1 1.04 -62.98 -20.72
C MET A 1 1.51 -61.90 -19.76
N ILE A 2 2.42 -61.01 -20.17
CA ILE A 2 2.99 -59.95 -19.38
C ILE A 2 2.21 -58.66 -19.71
N ARG A 3 1.49 -58.13 -18.72
CA ARG A 3 0.78 -56.85 -18.86
C ARG A 3 1.71 -55.70 -18.51
N PHE A 4 2.08 -54.90 -19.53
CA PHE A 4 2.75 -53.63 -19.33
C PHE A 4 1.72 -52.59 -18.83
N PHE A 5 1.90 -52.09 -17.61
CA PHE A 5 1.22 -50.91 -17.10
C PHE A 5 2.03 -49.69 -17.57
N THR A 6 1.48 -48.95 -18.52
CA THR A 6 2.05 -47.64 -18.92
C THR A 6 1.56 -46.59 -17.93
N PHE A 7 2.47 -46.14 -17.05
CA PHE A 7 2.23 -44.94 -16.21
C PHE A 7 2.33 -43.71 -17.10
N TRP A 8 1.22 -43.00 -17.31
CA TRP A 8 1.21 -41.64 -17.83
C TRP A 8 1.53 -40.71 -16.70
N LEU A 9 2.75 -40.17 -16.65
CA LEU A 9 3.11 -38.99 -15.88
C LEU A 9 2.49 -37.76 -16.55
N LEU A 10 1.37 -37.29 -16.04
CA LEU A 10 0.86 -35.97 -16.32
C LEU A 10 1.83 -34.97 -15.68
N ALA A 11 2.74 -34.42 -16.47
CA ALA A 11 3.49 -33.23 -16.10
C ALA A 11 2.50 -32.04 -16.10
N GLU A 12 2.00 -31.66 -14.96
CA GLU A 12 1.33 -30.38 -14.80
C GLU A 12 2.37 -29.31 -15.12
N ALA A 13 2.26 -28.72 -16.30
CA ALA A 13 3.00 -27.52 -16.63
C ALA A 13 2.54 -26.43 -15.64
N LEU A 14 3.37 -26.09 -14.66
CA LEU A 14 3.22 -24.91 -13.82
C LEU A 14 3.28 -23.69 -14.74
N PHE A 15 2.13 -23.27 -15.25
CA PHE A 15 2.03 -21.99 -15.94
C PHE A 15 2.34 -20.91 -14.91
N ALA A 16 3.49 -20.27 -15.02
CA ALA A 16 3.81 -19.08 -14.23
C ALA A 16 2.68 -18.07 -14.41
N GLN A 17 2.10 -17.62 -13.31
CA GLN A 17 1.04 -16.61 -13.37
C GLN A 17 1.58 -15.34 -14.06
N PRO A 18 0.78 -14.67 -14.92
CA PRO A 18 1.21 -13.45 -15.57
C PRO A 18 1.57 -12.39 -14.52
N PRO A 19 2.55 -11.51 -14.79
CA PRO A 19 2.93 -10.47 -13.82
C PRO A 19 1.75 -9.56 -13.49
N VAL A 20 1.73 -9.06 -12.24
CA VAL A 20 0.73 -8.11 -11.73
C VAL A 20 0.92 -6.75 -12.42
N LYS A 21 -0.11 -6.20 -13.02
CA LYS A 21 -0.10 -4.85 -13.56
C LYS A 21 -0.26 -3.85 -12.41
N VAL A 22 0.78 -3.07 -12.14
CA VAL A 22 0.80 -2.08 -11.06
C VAL A 22 0.75 -0.69 -11.65
N LEU A 23 -0.27 0.10 -11.29
CA LEU A 23 -0.30 1.53 -11.56
C LEU A 23 0.23 2.27 -10.33
N ILE A 24 1.37 2.94 -10.48
CA ILE A 24 1.99 3.76 -9.45
C ILE A 24 1.61 5.22 -9.70
N VAL A 25 0.99 5.84 -8.70
CA VAL A 25 0.63 7.26 -8.71
C VAL A 25 1.54 8.02 -7.77
N THR A 26 2.26 9.00 -8.32
CA THR A 26 3.17 9.91 -7.59
C THR A 26 2.76 11.36 -7.82
N GLY A 27 3.37 12.29 -7.12
CA GLY A 27 3.18 13.74 -7.29
C GLY A 27 2.89 14.46 -5.98
N GLY A 28 2.99 15.79 -6.00
CA GLY A 28 2.75 16.64 -4.84
C GLY A 28 3.87 16.67 -3.79
N HIS A 29 4.82 15.75 -3.87
CA HIS A 29 6.00 15.68 -3.01
C HIS A 29 7.19 15.12 -3.78
N GLU A 30 8.38 15.66 -3.54
CA GLU A 30 9.63 15.11 -4.08
C GLU A 30 9.97 13.79 -3.38
N HIS A 31 10.53 12.86 -4.13
CA HIS A 31 10.96 11.58 -3.59
C HIS A 31 12.19 11.04 -4.33
N PRO A 32 13.05 10.25 -3.65
CA PRO A 32 14.23 9.68 -4.27
C PRO A 32 13.89 8.63 -5.33
N LEU A 33 14.71 8.53 -6.36
CA LEU A 33 14.57 7.51 -7.42
C LEU A 33 14.59 6.07 -6.88
N SER A 34 15.19 5.85 -5.70
CA SER A 34 15.17 4.55 -5.02
C SER A 34 13.76 4.03 -4.71
N PHE A 35 12.74 4.88 -4.72
CA PHE A 35 11.35 4.45 -4.59
C PHE A 35 10.96 3.46 -5.69
N TYR A 36 11.36 3.71 -6.92
CA TYR A 36 10.98 2.86 -8.05
C TYR A 36 11.60 1.47 -8.00
N SER A 37 12.75 1.31 -7.33
CA SER A 37 13.37 -0.01 -7.15
C SER A 37 12.56 -0.99 -6.30
N LEU A 38 11.55 -0.50 -5.55
CA LEU A 38 10.61 -1.34 -4.81
C LEU A 38 9.75 -2.24 -5.73
N PHE A 39 9.64 -1.85 -7.00
CA PHE A 39 8.79 -2.50 -8.01
C PHE A 39 9.63 -3.20 -9.11
N ASP A 40 10.94 -3.25 -8.94
CA ASP A 40 11.85 -4.00 -9.83
C ASP A 40 11.83 -5.50 -9.46
N ASP A 41 10.71 -6.15 -9.79
CA ASP A 41 10.43 -7.54 -9.48
C ASP A 41 9.74 -8.20 -10.68
N PRO A 42 10.20 -9.39 -11.15
CA PRO A 42 9.64 -10.06 -12.34
C PRO A 42 8.17 -10.47 -12.18
N SER A 43 7.64 -10.49 -10.97
CA SER A 43 6.21 -10.75 -10.71
C SER A 43 5.31 -9.53 -10.96
N MET A 44 5.89 -8.36 -11.32
CA MET A 44 5.18 -7.10 -11.51
C MET A 44 5.54 -6.43 -12.83
N ILE A 45 4.57 -5.71 -13.41
CA ILE A 45 4.78 -4.72 -14.47
C ILE A 45 4.26 -3.40 -13.95
N ALA A 46 5.18 -2.50 -13.59
CA ALA A 46 4.85 -1.19 -13.03
C ALA A 46 4.77 -0.12 -14.12
N THR A 47 3.70 0.67 -14.07
CA THR A 47 3.52 1.88 -14.87
C THR A 47 3.36 3.06 -13.94
N VAL A 48 4.13 4.12 -14.15
CA VAL A 48 4.07 5.35 -13.34
C VAL A 48 3.25 6.41 -14.06
N ASN A 49 2.25 6.95 -13.36
CA ASN A 49 1.48 8.10 -13.83
C ASN A 49 1.33 9.11 -12.68
N PRO A 50 1.66 10.40 -12.92
CA PRO A 50 1.50 11.40 -11.88
C PRO A 50 0.03 11.72 -11.62
N HIS A 51 -0.29 12.09 -10.36
CA HIS A 51 -1.56 12.70 -10.01
C HIS A 51 -1.70 14.08 -10.69
N PRO A 52 -2.89 14.51 -11.19
CA PRO A 52 -4.13 13.76 -11.24
C PRO A 52 -4.34 13.00 -12.57
N ILE A 53 -3.34 12.99 -13.45
CA ILE A 53 -3.44 12.43 -14.83
C ILE A 53 -3.78 10.95 -14.78
N ALA A 54 -3.29 10.24 -13.77
CA ALA A 54 -3.57 8.81 -13.56
C ALA A 54 -5.06 8.47 -13.58
N PHE A 55 -5.91 9.42 -13.16
CA PHE A 55 -7.36 9.23 -12.99
C PHE A 55 -8.22 9.88 -14.09
N ASN A 56 -7.62 10.44 -15.15
CA ASN A 56 -8.36 11.09 -16.23
C ASN A 56 -9.29 10.14 -17.01
N THR A 57 -9.01 8.84 -16.97
CA THR A 57 -9.83 7.83 -17.65
C THR A 57 -9.98 6.61 -16.75
N ASP A 58 -10.95 5.76 -17.05
CA ASP A 58 -11.07 4.45 -16.42
C ASP A 58 -9.78 3.63 -16.66
N PHE A 59 -9.21 3.12 -15.58
CA PHE A 59 -7.95 2.37 -15.63
C PHE A 59 -8.08 0.92 -15.13
N ARG A 60 -9.31 0.43 -14.91
CA ARG A 60 -9.57 -0.94 -14.43
C ARG A 60 -8.95 -2.02 -15.30
N GLU A 61 -8.92 -1.84 -16.62
CA GLU A 61 -8.30 -2.81 -17.54
C GLU A 61 -6.77 -2.70 -17.61
N ARG A 62 -6.21 -1.56 -17.15
CA ARG A 62 -4.78 -1.28 -17.23
C ARG A 62 -4.00 -1.67 -15.97
N ALA A 63 -4.68 -1.82 -14.84
CA ALA A 63 -4.05 -2.13 -13.57
C ALA A 63 -4.84 -3.19 -12.78
N ASP A 64 -4.11 -4.05 -12.08
CA ASP A 64 -4.62 -4.99 -11.08
C ASP A 64 -4.49 -4.40 -9.68
N VAL A 65 -3.45 -3.59 -9.46
CA VAL A 65 -3.18 -2.90 -8.20
C VAL A 65 -2.84 -1.44 -8.46
N LEU A 66 -3.46 -0.56 -7.67
CA LEU A 66 -3.13 0.86 -7.56
C LEU A 66 -2.19 1.06 -6.37
N VAL A 67 -1.01 1.62 -6.61
CA VAL A 67 -0.08 2.07 -5.58
C VAL A 67 -0.12 3.59 -5.51
N ARG A 68 -0.45 4.13 -4.35
CA ARG A 68 -0.47 5.57 -4.07
C ARG A 68 0.80 5.94 -3.29
N TYR A 69 1.56 6.87 -3.84
CA TYR A 69 2.73 7.51 -3.23
C TYR A 69 2.79 8.99 -3.65
N ASP A 70 1.64 9.61 -3.68
CA ASP A 70 1.43 11.02 -3.93
C ASP A 70 1.06 11.76 -2.64
N LEU A 71 1.11 13.08 -2.65
CA LEU A 71 0.71 13.95 -1.57
C LEU A 71 -0.22 15.04 -2.12
N ILE A 72 -1.50 14.71 -2.23
CA ILE A 72 -2.53 15.59 -2.81
C ILE A 72 -3.71 15.71 -1.84
N PRO A 73 -3.64 16.66 -0.88
CA PRO A 73 -4.68 16.83 0.13
C PRO A 73 -6.05 17.17 -0.46
N ASN A 74 -6.05 17.86 -1.59
CA ASN A 74 -7.27 18.30 -2.26
C ASN A 74 -8.06 17.13 -2.84
N MET A 75 -9.36 17.30 -2.88
CA MET A 75 -10.24 16.34 -3.52
C MET A 75 -10.12 16.48 -5.06
N PRO A 76 -10.01 15.36 -5.80
CA PRO A 76 -9.99 15.40 -7.25
C PRO A 76 -11.33 15.89 -7.81
N GLU A 77 -11.33 16.35 -9.05
CA GLU A 77 -12.55 16.61 -9.83
C GLU A 77 -13.46 15.38 -9.86
N GLU A 78 -14.75 15.60 -10.06
CA GLU A 78 -15.77 14.55 -9.96
C GLU A 78 -15.48 13.35 -10.87
N GLU A 79 -15.12 13.59 -12.13
CA GLU A 79 -14.81 12.53 -13.09
C GLU A 79 -13.64 11.65 -12.60
N LYS A 80 -12.57 12.26 -12.11
CA LYS A 80 -11.41 11.55 -11.56
C LYS A 80 -11.74 10.76 -10.30
N ARG A 81 -12.61 11.33 -9.42
CA ARG A 81 -13.13 10.61 -8.26
C ARG A 81 -13.94 9.38 -8.67
N ASN A 82 -14.77 9.52 -9.70
CA ASN A 82 -15.60 8.43 -10.20
C ASN A 82 -14.73 7.31 -10.78
N ASN A 83 -13.65 7.64 -11.50
CA ASN A 83 -12.71 6.64 -12.03
C ASN A 83 -11.95 5.93 -10.89
N LEU A 84 -11.46 6.66 -9.87
CA LEU A 84 -10.84 6.06 -8.70
C LEU A 84 -11.83 5.18 -7.92
N ARG A 85 -13.05 5.68 -7.70
CA ARG A 85 -14.10 4.91 -7.04
C ARG A 85 -14.44 3.63 -7.81
N ALA A 86 -14.62 3.72 -9.12
CA ALA A 86 -14.92 2.56 -9.97
C ALA A 86 -13.83 1.49 -9.89
N PHE A 87 -12.55 1.89 -9.82
CA PHE A 87 -11.44 0.97 -9.64
C PHE A 87 -11.54 0.22 -8.30
N VAL A 88 -11.71 0.94 -7.19
CA VAL A 88 -11.80 0.35 -5.85
C VAL A 88 -13.05 -0.54 -5.72
N GLU A 89 -14.21 -0.05 -6.17
CA GLU A 89 -15.48 -0.78 -6.12
C GLU A 89 -15.49 -2.06 -7.00
N SER A 90 -14.61 -2.14 -8.00
CA SER A 90 -14.45 -3.36 -8.80
C SER A 90 -13.72 -4.48 -8.05
N GLY A 91 -13.23 -4.22 -6.83
CA GLY A 91 -12.53 -5.21 -6.01
C GLY A 91 -11.03 -5.30 -6.28
N LYS A 92 -10.48 -4.42 -7.11
CA LYS A 92 -9.04 -4.37 -7.40
C LYS A 92 -8.25 -3.82 -6.22
N GLY A 93 -6.96 -4.20 -6.13
CA GLY A 93 -6.12 -3.92 -4.98
C GLY A 93 -5.64 -2.48 -4.88
N VAL A 94 -5.45 -2.01 -3.64
CA VAL A 94 -4.90 -0.68 -3.36
C VAL A 94 -3.81 -0.78 -2.30
N VAL A 95 -2.65 -0.21 -2.59
CA VAL A 95 -1.55 -0.04 -1.64
C VAL A 95 -1.29 1.45 -1.47
N VAL A 96 -1.48 1.96 -0.26
CA VAL A 96 -1.27 3.36 0.09
C VAL A 96 0.01 3.45 0.91
N LEU A 97 0.98 4.20 0.41
CA LEU A 97 2.31 4.28 1.00
C LEU A 97 2.55 5.66 1.60
N HIS A 98 3.06 5.66 2.82
CA HIS A 98 3.63 6.79 3.51
C HIS A 98 2.70 8.02 3.51
N HIS A 99 3.15 9.13 2.92
CA HIS A 99 2.42 10.40 2.89
C HIS A 99 1.12 10.40 2.08
N ALA A 100 0.86 9.35 1.29
CA ALA A 100 -0.43 9.23 0.60
C ALA A 100 -1.64 9.04 1.53
N ILE A 101 -1.41 8.85 2.85
CA ILE A 101 -2.44 8.93 3.89
C ILE A 101 -3.02 10.35 4.05
N ILE A 102 -2.32 11.38 3.52
CA ILE A 102 -2.73 12.78 3.52
C ILE A 102 -3.74 13.07 2.41
N ASP A 103 -3.84 12.21 1.41
CA ASP A 103 -4.66 12.45 0.23
C ASP A 103 -6.14 12.60 0.55
N HIS A 104 -6.78 13.51 -0.19
CA HIS A 104 -8.24 13.66 -0.21
C HIS A 104 -8.87 13.95 1.15
N GLN A 105 -8.34 14.94 1.87
CA GLN A 105 -8.75 15.34 3.23
C GLN A 105 -10.27 15.55 3.40
N ALA A 106 -10.96 15.98 2.36
CA ALA A 106 -12.40 16.24 2.38
C ALA A 106 -13.25 15.09 1.80
N TRP A 107 -12.69 13.88 1.69
CA TRP A 107 -13.41 12.73 1.11
C TRP A 107 -13.53 11.54 2.08
N PRO A 108 -14.57 11.52 2.98
CA PRO A 108 -14.75 10.46 3.98
C PRO A 108 -14.72 9.05 3.40
N TRP A 109 -15.37 8.85 2.25
CA TRP A 109 -15.31 7.55 1.57
C TRP A 109 -13.88 7.03 1.36
N TRP A 110 -12.91 7.92 1.03
CA TRP A 110 -11.53 7.52 0.83
C TRP A 110 -10.83 7.15 2.16
N TYR A 111 -10.86 8.05 3.14
CA TYR A 111 -10.08 7.84 4.36
C TYR A 111 -10.79 6.93 5.38
N GLU A 112 -12.15 6.88 5.42
CA GLU A 112 -12.89 6.02 6.34
C GLU A 112 -13.18 4.64 5.77
N ASP A 113 -13.76 4.59 4.53
CA ASP A 113 -14.29 3.35 3.96
C ASP A 113 -13.25 2.59 3.13
N VAL A 114 -12.17 3.25 2.67
CA VAL A 114 -11.12 2.59 1.88
C VAL A 114 -9.86 2.39 2.70
N VAL A 115 -9.20 3.47 3.13
CA VAL A 115 -7.88 3.40 3.78
C VAL A 115 -7.99 3.02 5.25
N GLY A 116 -9.00 3.50 5.94
CA GLY A 116 -9.17 3.33 7.38
C GLY A 116 -8.22 4.19 8.21
N GLY A 117 -7.75 5.31 7.67
CA GLY A 117 -6.87 6.23 8.36
C GLY A 117 -6.72 7.56 7.64
N ARG A 118 -6.35 8.59 8.40
CA ARG A 118 -6.17 9.97 7.92
C ARG A 118 -5.11 10.68 8.75
N TYR A 119 -4.13 11.27 8.08
CA TYR A 119 -3.25 12.26 8.70
C TYR A 119 -3.96 13.63 8.67
N LEU A 120 -4.17 14.24 9.82
CA LEU A 120 -4.90 15.49 9.96
C LEU A 120 -3.96 16.67 9.71
N LEU A 121 -4.12 17.37 8.59
CA LEU A 121 -3.38 18.60 8.30
C LEU A 121 -3.79 19.74 9.23
N ASP A 122 -5.08 19.81 9.56
CA ASP A 122 -5.68 20.76 10.49
C ASP A 122 -6.44 20.02 11.60
N PRO A 123 -6.67 20.65 12.76
CA PRO A 123 -7.51 20.07 13.79
C PRO A 123 -8.89 19.71 13.26
N ALA A 124 -9.35 18.49 13.50
CA ALA A 124 -10.65 18.00 13.05
C ALA A 124 -11.23 16.99 14.07
N ASP A 125 -12.53 16.93 14.17
CA ASP A 125 -13.28 15.96 15.00
C ASP A 125 -12.80 15.87 16.45
N GLY A 126 -12.40 17.02 17.02
CA GLY A 126 -11.87 17.11 18.38
C GLY A 126 -10.44 16.64 18.55
N MET A 127 -9.76 16.26 17.48
CA MET A 127 -8.35 15.89 17.47
C MET A 127 -7.47 17.05 16.99
N PRO A 128 -6.27 17.25 17.56
CA PRO A 128 -5.30 18.21 17.02
C PRO A 128 -4.77 17.77 15.66
N ALA A 129 -4.13 18.69 14.94
CA ALA A 129 -3.38 18.35 13.72
C ALA A 129 -2.32 17.30 14.02
N SER A 130 -2.14 16.37 13.08
CA SER A 130 -1.10 15.35 13.16
C SER A 130 0.30 15.95 13.04
N LYS A 131 1.29 15.25 13.53
CA LYS A 131 2.70 15.68 13.52
C LYS A 131 3.57 14.62 12.88
N ALA A 132 4.55 15.06 12.11
CA ALA A 132 5.59 14.22 11.55
C ALA A 132 6.94 14.50 12.20
N ARG A 133 7.81 13.48 12.28
CA ARG A 133 9.22 13.60 12.63
C ARG A 133 10.07 12.78 11.70
N HIS A 134 11.09 13.42 11.14
CA HIS A 134 12.06 12.81 10.24
C HIS A 134 13.19 12.10 11.01
N GLU A 135 13.89 11.20 10.34
CA GLU A 135 15.12 10.57 10.81
C GLU A 135 14.97 9.83 12.14
N GLU A 136 13.80 9.26 12.38
CA GLU A 136 13.51 8.47 13.58
C GLU A 136 13.96 7.02 13.38
N ARG A 137 14.86 6.57 14.27
CA ARG A 137 15.21 5.15 14.34
C ARG A 137 14.19 4.43 15.20
N MET A 138 13.46 3.49 14.59
CA MET A 138 12.39 2.77 15.28
C MET A 138 12.51 1.25 15.12
N ARG A 139 12.09 0.52 16.14
CA ARG A 139 11.82 -0.90 16.05
C ARG A 139 10.43 -1.10 15.46
N VAL A 140 10.35 -1.93 14.43
CA VAL A 140 9.11 -2.39 13.83
C VAL A 140 8.81 -3.78 14.35
N THR A 141 7.64 -3.96 14.93
CA THR A 141 7.16 -5.25 15.45
C THR A 141 6.08 -5.81 14.55
N VAL A 142 6.20 -7.10 14.21
CA VAL A 142 5.19 -7.83 13.45
C VAL A 142 4.05 -8.19 14.38
N ALA A 143 3.00 -7.36 14.40
CA ALA A 143 1.84 -7.53 15.29
C ALA A 143 0.92 -8.67 14.86
N LYS A 144 0.90 -9.01 13.55
CA LYS A 144 0.05 -10.07 13.01
C LYS A 144 0.72 -10.81 11.86
N LYS A 145 0.65 -12.15 11.90
CA LYS A 145 1.00 -12.99 10.75
C LYS A 145 -0.06 -12.86 9.66
N HIS A 146 0.36 -12.47 8.48
CA HIS A 146 -0.49 -12.25 7.32
C HIS A 146 0.34 -12.41 6.03
N PRO A 147 -0.22 -12.71 4.85
CA PRO A 147 0.56 -12.74 3.61
C PRO A 147 1.39 -11.47 3.36
N VAL A 148 0.88 -10.29 3.74
CA VAL A 148 1.62 -9.02 3.67
C VAL A 148 2.88 -9.01 4.57
N THR A 149 2.86 -9.69 5.70
CA THR A 149 4.00 -9.78 6.64
C THR A 149 4.78 -11.09 6.51
N GLU A 150 4.53 -11.88 5.46
CA GLU A 150 5.20 -13.16 5.28
C GLU A 150 6.72 -12.99 5.11
N GLY A 151 7.48 -13.82 5.82
CA GLY A 151 8.94 -13.78 5.83
C GLY A 151 9.54 -12.56 6.53
N LEU A 152 8.73 -11.75 7.22
CA LEU A 152 9.22 -10.71 8.12
C LEU A 152 9.32 -11.22 9.55
N SER A 153 10.34 -10.76 10.24
CA SER A 153 10.47 -10.74 11.69
C SER A 153 10.58 -9.28 12.14
N ASP A 154 10.58 -9.03 13.44
CA ASP A 154 10.85 -7.68 13.96
C ASP A 154 12.16 -7.14 13.39
N PHE A 155 12.17 -5.87 13.01
CA PHE A 155 13.34 -5.22 12.41
C PHE A 155 13.47 -3.77 12.86
N THR A 156 14.62 -3.18 12.55
CA THR A 156 14.86 -1.74 12.78
C THR A 156 14.90 -1.02 11.45
N ILE A 157 14.31 0.17 11.42
CA ILE A 157 14.34 1.07 10.26
C ILE A 157 14.60 2.50 10.73
N GLU A 158 15.20 3.29 9.87
CA GLU A 158 15.29 4.75 10.01
C GLU A 158 14.36 5.37 8.99
N ASP A 159 13.37 6.12 9.48
CA ASP A 159 12.26 6.62 8.66
C ASP A 159 11.56 7.80 9.34
N GLU A 160 10.50 8.29 8.75
CA GLU A 160 9.61 9.30 9.33
C GLU A 160 8.53 8.65 10.19
N THR A 161 8.14 9.32 11.28
CA THR A 161 7.02 8.92 12.14
C THR A 161 5.86 9.88 12.02
N TYR A 162 4.62 9.35 12.16
CA TYR A 162 3.39 10.14 12.24
C TYR A 162 2.71 9.94 13.59
N LYS A 163 2.26 11.04 14.20
CA LYS A 163 1.55 11.04 15.48
C LYS A 163 0.30 11.91 15.43
N GLY A 164 -0.76 11.46 16.08
CA GLY A 164 -2.05 12.15 16.13
C GLY A 164 -2.90 11.89 14.88
N MET A 165 -2.67 10.77 14.17
CA MET A 165 -3.52 10.36 13.06
C MET A 165 -4.89 9.88 13.56
N TRP A 166 -5.93 10.12 12.79
CA TRP A 166 -7.16 9.37 12.94
C TRP A 166 -7.00 7.98 12.31
N ILE A 167 -7.24 6.94 13.09
CA ILE A 167 -7.17 5.54 12.63
C ILE A 167 -8.48 4.86 13.01
N SER A 168 -9.14 4.25 12.05
CA SER A 168 -10.41 3.54 12.25
C SER A 168 -10.22 2.33 13.18
N PRO A 169 -11.10 2.11 14.16
CA PRO A 169 -11.06 0.91 14.99
C PRO A 169 -11.35 -0.39 14.21
N LYS A 170 -11.78 -0.28 12.96
CA LYS A 170 -12.09 -1.42 12.07
C LYS A 170 -10.86 -1.96 11.33
N VAL A 171 -9.74 -1.23 11.31
CA VAL A 171 -8.53 -1.68 10.60
C VAL A 171 -7.91 -2.89 11.30
N GLN A 172 -7.30 -3.75 10.51
CA GLN A 172 -6.48 -4.84 11.03
C GLN A 172 -5.02 -4.44 11.00
N VAL A 173 -4.45 -4.12 12.16
CA VAL A 173 -3.04 -3.74 12.29
C VAL A 173 -2.14 -4.94 12.01
N LEU A 174 -1.12 -4.72 11.19
CA LEU A 174 -0.11 -5.71 10.77
C LEU A 174 1.26 -5.45 11.39
N LEU A 175 1.68 -4.19 11.43
CA LEU A 175 2.95 -3.75 12.00
C LEU A 175 2.72 -2.64 13.01
N THR A 176 3.55 -2.63 14.06
CA THR A 176 3.52 -1.60 15.11
C THR A 176 4.93 -1.14 15.47
N THR A 177 5.01 -0.02 16.18
CA THR A 177 6.22 0.47 16.84
C THR A 177 5.87 0.99 18.24
N ASP A 178 6.85 0.97 19.13
CA ASP A 178 6.82 1.60 20.45
C ASP A 178 7.49 2.99 20.47
N ASN A 179 7.85 3.52 19.31
CA ASN A 179 8.45 4.85 19.21
C ASN A 179 7.47 5.92 19.75
N PRO A 180 7.88 6.77 20.73
CA PRO A 180 6.99 7.74 21.38
C PRO A 180 6.48 8.84 20.44
N ASN A 181 7.12 9.01 19.28
CA ASN A 181 6.72 9.97 18.24
C ASN A 181 5.79 9.36 17.18
N ASN A 182 5.23 8.17 17.46
CA ASN A 182 4.25 7.48 16.61
C ASN A 182 3.00 7.09 17.43
N ASP A 183 1.89 6.79 16.79
CA ASP A 183 0.66 6.29 17.43
C ASP A 183 0.66 4.78 17.65
N GLY A 184 1.70 4.09 17.23
CA GLY A 184 1.86 2.64 17.33
C GLY A 184 1.66 1.91 16.01
N PRO A 185 0.49 1.94 15.34
CA PRO A 185 0.30 1.29 14.05
C PRO A 185 1.16 1.88 12.93
N LEU A 186 1.91 1.02 12.23
CA LEU A 186 2.76 1.36 11.08
C LEU A 186 2.24 0.80 9.75
N ALA A 187 1.47 -0.29 9.79
CA ALA A 187 0.82 -0.85 8.63
C ALA A 187 -0.48 -1.55 9.03
N TRP A 188 -1.48 -1.46 8.18
CA TRP A 188 -2.77 -2.12 8.41
C TRP A 188 -3.50 -2.44 7.11
N LEU A 189 -4.48 -3.35 7.22
CA LEU A 189 -5.46 -3.56 6.16
C LEU A 189 -6.57 -2.53 6.30
N GLY A 190 -6.91 -1.89 5.18
CA GLY A 190 -8.00 -0.92 5.09
C GLY A 190 -9.38 -1.54 5.30
N THR A 191 -10.39 -0.71 5.21
CA THR A 191 -11.76 -1.06 5.64
C THR A 191 -12.71 -1.42 4.50
N HIS A 192 -12.28 -1.29 3.24
CA HIS A 192 -13.16 -1.50 2.08
C HIS A 192 -13.63 -2.95 1.94
N PRO A 193 -14.95 -3.22 1.78
CA PRO A 193 -15.48 -4.58 1.82
C PRO A 193 -15.16 -5.44 0.58
N LYS A 194 -14.83 -4.81 -0.56
CA LYS A 194 -14.55 -5.52 -1.82
C LYS A 194 -13.07 -5.50 -2.20
N ALA A 195 -12.42 -4.35 -2.06
CA ALA A 195 -11.01 -4.18 -2.44
C ALA A 195 -10.08 -4.61 -1.31
N ARG A 196 -8.95 -5.24 -1.67
CA ARG A 196 -7.86 -5.50 -0.74
C ARG A 196 -7.01 -4.24 -0.62
N VAL A 197 -7.09 -3.58 0.52
CA VAL A 197 -6.40 -2.32 0.78
C VAL A 197 -5.35 -2.50 1.85
N VAL A 198 -4.13 -2.00 1.61
CA VAL A 198 -3.04 -1.96 2.59
C VAL A 198 -2.55 -0.53 2.70
N TYR A 199 -2.43 -0.03 3.92
CA TYR A 199 -1.64 1.16 4.21
C TYR A 199 -0.32 0.77 4.88
N ILE A 200 0.77 1.45 4.47
CA ILE A 200 2.10 1.31 5.06
C ILE A 200 2.65 2.71 5.31
N GLN A 201 2.85 3.07 6.59
CA GLN A 201 3.39 4.38 6.97
C GLN A 201 4.85 4.56 6.57
N LEU A 202 5.63 3.49 6.56
CA LEU A 202 7.04 3.51 6.21
C LEU A 202 7.25 3.95 4.76
N GLY A 203 8.45 4.52 4.45
CA GLY A 203 8.85 4.78 3.08
C GLY A 203 9.16 6.24 2.73
N HIS A 204 9.55 7.09 3.71
CA HIS A 204 9.85 8.50 3.44
C HIS A 204 11.04 8.70 2.49
N GLY A 205 12.10 7.94 2.65
CA GLY A 205 13.32 8.22 1.92
C GLY A 205 14.15 7.00 1.54
N SER A 206 15.31 7.25 0.95
CA SER A 206 16.18 6.21 0.39
C SER A 206 16.68 5.20 1.41
N LEU A 207 16.79 5.56 2.70
CA LEU A 207 17.16 4.61 3.75
C LEU A 207 16.05 3.56 3.95
N ALA A 208 14.80 4.01 4.00
CA ALA A 208 13.66 3.12 4.05
C ALA A 208 13.55 2.27 2.77
N HIS A 209 13.65 2.88 1.59
CA HIS A 209 13.54 2.16 0.31
C HIS A 209 14.59 1.06 0.12
N ARG A 210 15.78 1.20 0.73
CA ARG A 210 16.86 0.20 0.68
C ARG A 210 16.77 -0.84 1.80
N ASN A 211 15.87 -0.67 2.78
CA ASN A 211 15.70 -1.65 3.84
C ASN A 211 15.07 -2.94 3.27
N PRO A 212 15.72 -4.11 3.38
CA PRO A 212 15.24 -5.34 2.75
C PRO A 212 13.90 -5.82 3.31
N ASN A 213 13.58 -5.49 4.58
CA ASN A 213 12.29 -5.83 5.18
C ASN A 213 11.18 -4.93 4.60
N TYR A 214 11.46 -3.63 4.38
CA TYR A 214 10.52 -2.73 3.75
C TYR A 214 10.27 -3.13 2.29
N GLN A 215 11.31 -3.47 1.52
CA GLN A 215 11.16 -3.97 0.16
C GLN A 215 10.27 -5.22 0.10
N ARG A 216 10.50 -6.18 1.00
CA ARG A 216 9.68 -7.38 1.13
C ARG A 216 8.23 -7.05 1.50
N LEU A 217 8.04 -6.12 2.43
CA LEU A 217 6.71 -5.66 2.87
C LEU A 217 5.91 -5.08 1.71
N VAL A 218 6.50 -4.17 0.93
CA VAL A 218 5.83 -3.54 -0.23
C VAL A 218 5.52 -4.58 -1.29
N ARG A 219 6.48 -5.45 -1.62
CA ARG A 219 6.27 -6.55 -2.56
C ARG A 219 5.09 -7.45 -2.14
N ASN A 220 5.09 -7.90 -0.90
CA ASN A 220 4.03 -8.74 -0.37
C ASN A 220 2.68 -8.02 -0.38
N ALA A 221 2.65 -6.72 -0.04
CA ALA A 221 1.43 -5.91 -0.07
C ALA A 221 0.83 -5.84 -1.48
N VAL A 222 1.67 -5.63 -2.50
CA VAL A 222 1.22 -5.58 -3.90
C VAL A 222 0.68 -6.95 -4.35
N LEU A 223 1.41 -8.03 -4.07
CA LEU A 223 0.97 -9.38 -4.45
C LEU A 223 -0.33 -9.77 -3.76
N TRP A 224 -0.44 -9.53 -2.45
CA TRP A 224 -1.66 -9.80 -1.71
C TRP A 224 -2.83 -8.95 -2.20
N ALA A 225 -2.61 -7.68 -2.48
CA ALA A 225 -3.65 -6.80 -3.03
C ALA A 225 -4.14 -7.28 -4.40
N ALA A 226 -3.24 -7.86 -5.23
CA ALA A 226 -3.58 -8.50 -6.49
C ALA A 226 -4.32 -9.84 -6.36
N GLY A 227 -4.46 -10.38 -5.14
CA GLY A 227 -5.10 -11.68 -4.93
C GLY A 227 -4.15 -12.89 -5.01
N ARG A 228 -2.87 -12.69 -4.84
CA ARG A 228 -1.82 -13.73 -4.90
C ARG A 228 -1.17 -14.01 -3.57
#